data_c8d62226cdb734de351278ca5fe29698
#
_entry.id   c8d62226cdb734de351278ca5fe29698
#
_cell.length_a   1.000
_cell.length_b   1.000
_cell.length_c   1.000
_cell.angle_alpha   90.00
_cell.angle_beta   90.00
_cell.angle_gamma   90.00
#
_symmetry.space_group_name_H-M   'P 1'
#
loop_
_entity.id
_entity.type
_entity.pdbx_description
1 polymer ?
#
loop_
_entity_poly.entity_id
_entity_poly.type
_entity_poly.pdbx_seq_one_letter_code
_entity_poly.pdbx_strand_id
1 'polypeptide(L)'
;MKKALVTGSSRGIGRAIAVRLAKDGYFVYVHAAGNIEKARETAEIITQNGGKAEVVTANLCDIKQTEKLAETVKDIDVLVLNASLQYRTPWAEITVEECYDQLNCNFVSSMLLIQAAVPYMKKSGWGRIVTIGSVQEAKPHPDMLVYSASKAAQTNMMQSLSLQLAKDGITVNNVAPGVIYTDRNVKALSDPEYAKKVTDSIPVGFYGEPE
;
A
#
# COMPACT_ATOMS: atom_id res chain seq x y z
N MET A 1 -9.44 11.08 -18.76
CA MET A 1 -8.23 10.94 -17.91
C MET A 1 -8.44 9.71 -17.06
N LYS A 2 -7.47 8.79 -17.01
CA LYS A 2 -7.54 7.61 -16.14
C LYS A 2 -7.36 8.01 -14.68
N LYS A 3 -8.01 7.28 -13.77
CA LYS A 3 -8.00 7.56 -12.34
C LYS A 3 -7.23 6.47 -11.58
N ALA A 4 -6.47 6.89 -10.57
CA ALA A 4 -5.73 6.00 -9.69
C ALA A 4 -6.10 6.24 -8.22
N LEU A 5 -6.22 5.17 -7.44
CA LEU A 5 -6.19 5.24 -5.98
C LEU A 5 -4.85 4.70 -5.49
N VAL A 6 -4.19 5.46 -4.61
CA VAL A 6 -3.00 4.99 -3.89
C VAL A 6 -3.31 5.00 -2.39
N THR A 7 -3.48 3.84 -1.78
CA THR A 7 -3.75 3.77 -0.34
C THR A 7 -2.50 4.10 0.48
N GLY A 8 -2.65 4.86 1.57
CA GLY A 8 -1.53 5.27 2.41
C GLY A 8 -0.53 6.19 1.72
N SER A 9 -1.01 7.09 0.86
CA SER A 9 -0.19 7.96 0.02
C SER A 9 0.11 9.35 0.61
N SER A 10 -0.14 9.54 1.89
CA SER A 10 0.20 10.78 2.59
C SER A 10 1.72 10.97 2.84
N ARG A 11 2.53 9.92 2.71
CA ARG A 11 3.99 9.94 2.93
C ARG A 11 4.69 8.72 2.31
N GLY A 12 6.03 8.73 2.35
CA GLY A 12 6.89 7.59 1.99
C GLY A 12 6.59 7.03 0.59
N ILE A 13 6.66 5.72 0.43
CA ILE A 13 6.46 5.01 -0.84
C ILE A 13 5.14 5.41 -1.49
N GLY A 14 4.04 5.46 -0.72
CA GLY A 14 2.73 5.83 -1.26
C GLY A 14 2.69 7.25 -1.83
N ARG A 15 3.36 8.22 -1.19
CA ARG A 15 3.50 9.60 -1.71
C ARG A 15 4.27 9.61 -3.03
N ALA A 16 5.43 8.94 -3.08
CA ALA A 16 6.25 8.87 -4.28
C ALA A 16 5.47 8.26 -5.46
N ILE A 17 4.74 7.17 -5.22
CA ILE A 17 3.87 6.54 -6.24
C ILE A 17 2.75 7.51 -6.69
N ALA A 18 2.07 8.18 -5.75
CA ALA A 18 0.99 9.11 -6.08
C ALA A 18 1.48 10.29 -6.95
N VAL A 19 2.61 10.89 -6.58
CA VAL A 19 3.23 11.99 -7.34
C VAL A 19 3.66 11.50 -8.72
N ARG A 20 4.25 10.31 -8.81
CA ARG A 20 4.68 9.73 -10.09
C ARG A 20 3.50 9.45 -11.01
N LEU A 21 2.43 8.83 -10.53
CA LEU A 21 1.23 8.57 -11.33
C LEU A 21 0.58 9.87 -11.83
N ALA A 22 0.54 10.91 -11.00
CA ALA A 22 0.03 12.20 -11.42
C ALA A 22 0.90 12.84 -12.53
N LYS A 23 2.23 12.72 -12.43
CA LYS A 23 3.18 13.15 -13.48
C LYS A 23 2.97 12.38 -14.79
N ASP A 24 2.58 11.11 -14.70
CA ASP A 24 2.26 10.26 -15.86
C ASP A 24 0.83 10.51 -16.41
N GLY A 25 0.12 11.54 -15.91
CA GLY A 25 -1.16 12.02 -16.42
C GLY A 25 -2.41 11.38 -15.82
N TYR A 26 -2.29 10.67 -14.70
CA TYR A 26 -3.45 10.13 -13.97
C TYR A 26 -4.06 11.19 -13.05
N PHE A 27 -5.39 11.12 -12.87
CA PHE A 27 -6.03 11.73 -11.70
C PHE A 27 -5.80 10.82 -10.49
N VAL A 28 -5.30 11.35 -9.37
CA VAL A 28 -4.90 10.53 -8.22
C VAL A 28 -5.75 10.82 -7.00
N TYR A 29 -6.41 9.79 -6.48
CA TYR A 29 -6.95 9.79 -5.13
C TYR A 29 -5.83 9.54 -4.12
N VAL A 30 -5.52 10.55 -3.32
CA VAL A 30 -4.52 10.50 -2.25
C VAL A 30 -5.20 10.09 -0.95
N HIS A 31 -4.87 8.91 -0.44
CA HIS A 31 -5.55 8.34 0.73
C HIS A 31 -4.72 8.45 2.02
N ALA A 32 -5.39 8.80 3.12
CA ALA A 32 -4.88 8.73 4.49
C ALA A 32 -5.91 8.16 5.46
N ALA A 33 -5.45 7.46 6.51
CA ALA A 33 -6.33 6.97 7.59
C ALA A 33 -6.72 8.10 8.58
N GLY A 34 -5.79 8.96 8.98
CA GLY A 34 -6.03 9.98 10.00
C GLY A 34 -5.27 11.29 9.78
N ASN A 35 -4.07 11.27 9.20
CA ASN A 35 -3.30 12.49 8.99
C ASN A 35 -3.67 13.14 7.65
N ILE A 36 -4.77 13.89 7.67
CA ILE A 36 -5.33 14.57 6.48
C ILE A 36 -4.37 15.64 5.97
N GLU A 37 -3.68 16.36 6.84
CA GLU A 37 -2.76 17.44 6.44
C GLU A 37 -1.61 16.90 5.58
N LYS A 38 -1.00 15.77 5.97
CA LYS A 38 0.02 15.12 5.12
C LYS A 38 -0.52 14.62 3.78
N ALA A 39 -1.80 14.26 3.71
CA ALA A 39 -2.42 13.89 2.43
C ALA A 39 -2.67 15.15 1.56
N ARG A 40 -3.06 16.27 2.18
CA ARG A 40 -3.17 17.57 1.49
C ARG A 40 -1.83 18.03 0.95
N GLU A 41 -0.75 17.96 1.75
CA GLU A 41 0.61 18.25 1.27
C GLU A 41 0.95 17.43 0.00
N THR A 42 0.61 16.14 -0.01
CA THR A 42 0.84 15.30 -1.20
C THR A 42 0.00 15.77 -2.40
N ALA A 43 -1.26 16.10 -2.18
CA ALA A 43 -2.14 16.63 -3.23
C ALA A 43 -1.67 18.00 -3.75
N GLU A 44 -1.15 18.86 -2.88
CA GLU A 44 -0.54 20.15 -3.24
C GLU A 44 0.71 19.95 -4.10
N ILE A 45 1.61 19.03 -3.71
CA ILE A 45 2.78 18.68 -4.53
C ILE A 45 2.34 18.26 -5.94
N ILE A 46 1.31 17.43 -6.04
CA ILE A 46 0.77 16.98 -7.32
C ILE A 46 0.23 18.17 -8.14
N THR A 47 -0.57 19.04 -7.54
CA THR A 47 -1.20 20.16 -8.25
C THR A 47 -0.21 21.26 -8.63
N GLN A 48 0.79 21.54 -7.80
CA GLN A 48 1.89 22.46 -8.12
C GLN A 48 2.72 21.99 -9.32
N ASN A 49 2.80 20.67 -9.52
CA ASN A 49 3.45 20.07 -10.70
C ASN A 49 2.49 19.86 -11.90
N GLY A 50 1.32 20.51 -11.90
CA GLY A 50 0.36 20.47 -12.99
C GLY A 50 -0.51 19.22 -13.06
N GLY A 51 -0.41 18.31 -12.07
CA GLY A 51 -1.26 17.12 -11.95
C GLY A 51 -2.62 17.43 -11.33
N LYS A 52 -3.45 16.38 -11.18
CA LYS A 52 -4.77 16.46 -10.53
C LYS A 52 -4.89 15.42 -9.44
N ALA A 53 -5.30 15.84 -8.26
CA ALA A 53 -5.48 14.95 -7.11
C ALA A 53 -6.68 15.36 -6.26
N GLU A 54 -7.21 14.39 -5.53
CA GLU A 54 -8.25 14.56 -4.51
C GLU A 54 -7.87 13.75 -3.27
N VAL A 55 -8.07 14.33 -2.08
CA VAL A 55 -7.81 13.64 -0.83
C VAL A 55 -9.03 12.85 -0.41
N VAL A 56 -8.84 11.57 -0.12
CA VAL A 56 -9.85 10.66 0.43
C VAL A 56 -9.37 10.07 1.76
N THR A 57 -10.28 9.82 2.67
CA THR A 57 -9.94 9.34 4.02
C THR A 57 -10.74 8.11 4.39
N ALA A 58 -10.05 7.12 4.97
CA ALA A 58 -10.66 5.95 5.60
C ALA A 58 -9.65 5.28 6.54
N ASN A 59 -10.08 4.82 7.70
CA ASN A 59 -9.29 3.88 8.48
C ASN A 59 -9.52 2.46 7.91
N LEU A 60 -8.51 1.89 7.28
CA LEU A 60 -8.62 0.57 6.64
C LEU A 60 -8.66 -0.61 7.63
N CYS A 61 -8.43 -0.38 8.93
CA CYS A 61 -8.73 -1.35 9.98
C CYS A 61 -10.25 -1.45 10.22
N ASP A 62 -11.01 -0.40 9.89
CA ASP A 62 -12.46 -0.33 9.97
C ASP A 62 -13.08 -0.72 8.62
N ILE A 63 -13.75 -1.87 8.61
CA ILE A 63 -14.36 -2.43 7.40
C ILE A 63 -15.43 -1.48 6.82
N LYS A 64 -16.24 -0.84 7.65
CA LYS A 64 -17.29 0.09 7.19
C LYS A 64 -16.70 1.33 6.51
N GLN A 65 -15.60 1.86 7.03
CA GLN A 65 -14.91 2.96 6.38
C GLN A 65 -14.26 2.52 5.06
N THR A 66 -13.73 1.29 5.01
CA THR A 66 -13.19 0.70 3.77
C THR A 66 -14.27 0.53 2.71
N GLU A 67 -15.45 0.02 3.06
CA GLU A 67 -16.59 -0.12 2.16
C GLU A 67 -17.06 1.25 1.62
N LYS A 68 -17.12 2.28 2.47
CA LYS A 68 -17.47 3.64 2.05
C LYS A 68 -16.42 4.22 1.09
N LEU A 69 -15.14 4.00 1.36
CA LEU A 69 -14.07 4.40 0.44
C LEU A 69 -14.21 3.67 -0.90
N ALA A 70 -14.46 2.37 -0.88
CA ALA A 70 -14.62 1.54 -2.06
C ALA A 70 -15.75 2.07 -2.98
N GLU A 71 -16.89 2.46 -2.41
CA GLU A 71 -17.98 3.08 -3.17
C GLU A 71 -17.59 4.43 -3.79
N THR A 72 -16.78 5.22 -3.08
CA THR A 72 -16.32 6.53 -3.55
C THR A 72 -15.36 6.40 -4.75
N VAL A 73 -14.54 5.36 -4.78
CA VAL A 73 -13.46 5.19 -5.77
C VAL A 73 -13.65 4.00 -6.71
N LYS A 74 -14.86 3.49 -6.85
CA LYS A 74 -15.16 2.29 -7.67
C LYS A 74 -14.87 2.43 -9.16
N ASP A 75 -14.79 3.65 -9.69
CA ASP A 75 -14.57 3.94 -11.12
C ASP A 75 -13.10 4.28 -11.43
N ILE A 76 -12.17 3.53 -10.82
CA ILE A 76 -10.72 3.72 -11.01
C ILE A 76 -10.14 2.72 -12.01
N ASP A 77 -9.09 3.15 -12.69
CA ASP A 77 -8.32 2.38 -13.66
C ASP A 77 -7.09 1.72 -13.02
N VAL A 78 -6.52 2.35 -11.99
CA VAL A 78 -5.32 1.90 -11.29
C VAL A 78 -5.58 1.85 -9.79
N LEU A 79 -5.30 0.72 -9.16
CA LEU A 79 -5.41 0.52 -7.72
C LEU A 79 -4.04 0.13 -7.14
N VAL A 80 -3.46 1.01 -6.33
CA VAL A 80 -2.21 0.74 -5.60
C VAL A 80 -2.52 0.54 -4.12
N LEU A 81 -2.35 -0.68 -3.66
CA LEU A 81 -2.59 -1.13 -2.29
C LEU A 81 -1.29 -1.04 -1.49
N ASN A 82 -0.97 0.18 -1.02
CA ASN A 82 0.27 0.47 -0.30
C ASN A 82 0.07 0.64 1.21
N ALA A 83 -1.12 1.04 1.66
CA ALA A 83 -1.38 1.17 3.10
C ALA A 83 -1.10 -0.13 3.84
N SER A 84 -0.47 -0.02 5.00
CA SER A 84 -0.23 -1.18 5.86
C SER A 84 -0.07 -0.79 7.31
N LEU A 85 -0.50 -1.68 8.19
CA LEU A 85 -0.31 -1.64 9.63
C LEU A 85 0.63 -2.77 10.06
N GLN A 86 1.54 -2.47 10.97
CA GLN A 86 2.42 -3.47 11.59
C GLN A 86 2.58 -3.17 13.07
N TYR A 87 2.51 -4.22 13.89
CA TYR A 87 2.87 -4.19 15.29
C TYR A 87 4.10 -5.06 15.51
N ARG A 88 4.92 -4.69 16.48
CA ARG A 88 6.02 -5.51 17.00
C ARG A 88 5.62 -6.01 18.38
N THR A 89 5.03 -7.18 18.42
CA THR A 89 4.52 -7.79 19.65
C THR A 89 5.06 -9.22 19.75
N PRO A 90 5.65 -9.64 20.89
CA PRO A 90 6.05 -11.02 21.10
C PRO A 90 4.85 -11.94 20.83
N TRP A 91 5.09 -13.07 20.16
CA TRP A 91 4.01 -13.94 19.68
C TRP A 91 3.02 -14.39 20.78
N ALA A 92 3.51 -14.59 22.00
CA ALA A 92 2.70 -15.01 23.15
C ALA A 92 1.82 -13.88 23.73
N GLU A 93 2.07 -12.63 23.34
CA GLU A 93 1.39 -11.43 23.84
C GLU A 93 0.48 -10.79 22.78
N ILE A 94 0.45 -11.34 21.56
CA ILE A 94 -0.39 -10.81 20.47
C ILE A 94 -1.86 -10.95 20.87
N THR A 95 -2.54 -9.82 20.92
CA THR A 95 -3.99 -9.79 21.17
C THR A 95 -4.78 -10.10 19.89
N VAL A 96 -6.01 -10.58 20.06
CA VAL A 96 -6.93 -10.82 18.95
C VAL A 96 -7.23 -9.51 18.21
N GLU A 97 -7.29 -8.39 18.91
CA GLU A 97 -7.52 -7.06 18.35
C GLU A 97 -6.36 -6.63 17.43
N GLU A 98 -5.10 -6.75 17.92
CA GLU A 98 -3.91 -6.49 17.09
C GLU A 98 -3.86 -7.36 15.83
N CYS A 99 -4.30 -8.62 15.96
CA CYS A 99 -4.38 -9.53 14.83
C CYS A 99 -5.41 -9.06 13.80
N TYR A 100 -6.64 -8.74 14.24
CA TYR A 100 -7.69 -8.25 13.36
C TYR A 100 -7.34 -6.91 12.72
N ASP A 101 -6.77 -5.97 13.45
CA ASP A 101 -6.34 -4.68 12.92
C ASP A 101 -5.39 -4.85 11.73
N GLN A 102 -4.36 -5.69 11.92
CA GLN A 102 -3.38 -5.94 10.85
C GLN A 102 -3.98 -6.70 9.66
N LEU A 103 -4.81 -7.71 9.91
CA LEU A 103 -5.48 -8.46 8.84
C LEU A 103 -6.49 -7.59 8.09
N ASN A 104 -7.29 -6.80 8.80
CA ASN A 104 -8.24 -5.87 8.18
C ASN A 104 -7.53 -4.85 7.31
N CYS A 105 -6.51 -4.17 7.85
CA CYS A 105 -5.76 -3.16 7.13
C CYS A 105 -4.99 -3.72 5.92
N ASN A 106 -4.29 -4.85 6.09
CA ASN A 106 -3.33 -5.32 5.08
C ASN A 106 -3.97 -6.26 4.05
N PHE A 107 -5.01 -7.02 4.43
CA PHE A 107 -5.58 -8.06 3.57
C PHE A 107 -7.05 -7.80 3.22
N VAL A 108 -7.94 -7.68 4.22
CA VAL A 108 -9.38 -7.56 3.97
C VAL A 108 -9.72 -6.28 3.21
N SER A 109 -9.12 -5.15 3.61
CA SER A 109 -9.31 -3.87 2.90
C SER A 109 -8.88 -3.96 1.44
N SER A 110 -7.77 -4.65 1.17
CA SER A 110 -7.27 -4.87 -0.19
C SER A 110 -8.27 -5.65 -1.03
N MET A 111 -8.85 -6.71 -0.46
CA MET A 111 -9.88 -7.51 -1.14
C MET A 111 -11.11 -6.66 -1.46
N LEU A 112 -11.64 -5.89 -0.51
CA LEU A 112 -12.83 -5.05 -0.70
C LEU A 112 -12.62 -3.98 -1.77
N LEU A 113 -11.46 -3.31 -1.77
CA LEU A 113 -11.12 -2.30 -2.78
C LEU A 113 -10.98 -2.92 -4.18
N ILE A 114 -10.40 -4.12 -4.27
CA ILE A 114 -10.33 -4.86 -5.55
C ILE A 114 -11.72 -5.22 -6.04
N GLN A 115 -12.58 -5.76 -5.17
CA GLN A 115 -13.96 -6.13 -5.53
C GLN A 115 -14.75 -4.92 -6.06
N ALA A 116 -14.54 -3.73 -5.52
CA ALA A 116 -15.20 -2.52 -5.98
C ALA A 116 -14.65 -2.01 -7.32
N ALA A 117 -13.33 -2.08 -7.53
CA ALA A 117 -12.69 -1.53 -8.74
C ALA A 117 -12.81 -2.46 -9.98
N VAL A 118 -12.76 -3.78 -9.78
CA VAL A 118 -12.70 -4.77 -10.88
C VAL A 118 -13.89 -4.70 -11.84
N PRO A 119 -15.15 -4.49 -11.41
CA PRO A 119 -16.28 -4.36 -12.36
C PRO A 119 -16.09 -3.24 -13.38
N TYR A 120 -15.60 -2.08 -12.96
CA TYR A 120 -15.31 -0.97 -13.85
C TYR A 120 -14.13 -1.30 -14.80
N MET A 121 -13.05 -1.86 -14.26
CA MET A 121 -11.89 -2.28 -15.05
C MET A 121 -12.27 -3.33 -16.12
N LYS A 122 -13.12 -4.31 -15.77
CA LYS A 122 -13.65 -5.30 -16.73
C LYS A 122 -14.45 -4.64 -17.84
N LYS A 123 -15.34 -3.70 -17.50
CA LYS A 123 -16.14 -2.96 -18.48
C LYS A 123 -15.27 -2.16 -19.47
N SER A 124 -14.16 -1.62 -19.01
CA SER A 124 -13.21 -0.87 -19.84
C SER A 124 -12.22 -1.77 -20.60
N GLY A 125 -12.14 -3.07 -20.30
CA GLY A 125 -11.14 -4.00 -20.84
C GLY A 125 -9.70 -3.65 -20.44
N TRP A 126 -9.53 -2.86 -19.34
CA TRP A 126 -8.23 -2.40 -18.90
C TRP A 126 -8.22 -2.10 -17.39
N GLY A 127 -7.20 -2.55 -16.69
CA GLY A 127 -6.99 -2.23 -15.28
C GLY A 127 -5.58 -2.58 -14.81
N ARG A 128 -5.13 -1.89 -13.76
CA ARG A 128 -3.83 -2.17 -13.12
C ARG A 128 -4.00 -2.22 -11.61
N ILE A 129 -3.71 -3.37 -11.02
CA ILE A 129 -3.74 -3.59 -9.58
C ILE A 129 -2.32 -3.92 -9.13
N VAL A 130 -1.79 -3.15 -8.18
CA VAL A 130 -0.46 -3.32 -7.63
C VAL A 130 -0.53 -3.31 -6.12
N THR A 131 0.03 -4.33 -5.46
CA THR A 131 0.25 -4.29 -4.02
C THR A 131 1.69 -3.94 -3.69
N ILE A 132 1.87 -3.17 -2.63
CA ILE A 132 3.17 -2.99 -1.99
C ILE A 132 3.25 -4.01 -0.86
N GLY A 133 3.86 -5.14 -1.18
CA GLY A 133 4.13 -6.26 -0.28
C GLY A 133 5.27 -5.98 0.68
N SER A 134 6.08 -6.97 0.95
CA SER A 134 7.28 -6.84 1.78
C SER A 134 8.17 -8.06 1.54
N VAL A 135 9.48 -7.90 1.67
CA VAL A 135 10.40 -9.07 1.75
C VAL A 135 10.00 -10.04 2.86
N GLN A 136 9.23 -9.57 3.85
CA GLN A 136 8.74 -10.40 4.95
C GLN A 136 7.67 -11.42 4.54
N GLU A 137 7.13 -11.34 3.32
CA GLU A 137 6.25 -12.38 2.77
C GLU A 137 7.00 -13.70 2.50
N ALA A 138 8.33 -13.63 2.28
CA ALA A 138 9.20 -14.78 2.05
C ALA A 138 10.25 -14.96 3.17
N LYS A 139 10.65 -13.86 3.85
CA LYS A 139 11.60 -13.87 4.96
C LYS A 139 10.97 -13.19 6.18
N PRO A 140 10.14 -13.91 6.95
CA PRO A 140 9.38 -13.32 8.06
C PRO A 140 10.30 -12.80 9.17
N HIS A 141 9.89 -11.70 9.81
CA HIS A 141 10.58 -11.14 10.97
C HIS A 141 10.02 -11.73 12.25
N PRO A 142 10.86 -12.20 13.21
CA PRO A 142 10.39 -12.86 14.42
C PRO A 142 9.41 -12.04 15.26
N ASP A 143 9.60 -10.70 15.33
CA ASP A 143 8.74 -9.82 16.13
C ASP A 143 7.52 -9.27 15.34
N MET A 144 7.27 -9.72 14.13
CA MET A 144 6.19 -9.21 13.26
C MET A 144 5.38 -10.36 12.64
N LEU A 145 4.99 -11.32 13.49
CA LEU A 145 4.32 -12.55 13.04
C LEU A 145 3.09 -12.27 12.19
N VAL A 146 2.13 -11.48 12.70
CA VAL A 146 0.86 -11.21 11.99
C VAL A 146 1.11 -10.37 10.74
N TYR A 147 2.00 -9.37 10.80
CA TYR A 147 2.34 -8.57 9.64
C TYR A 147 2.92 -9.43 8.50
N SER A 148 3.92 -10.28 8.81
CA SER A 148 4.53 -11.17 7.82
C SER A 148 3.51 -12.12 7.20
N ALA A 149 2.65 -12.72 8.02
CA ALA A 149 1.56 -13.59 7.57
C ALA A 149 0.56 -12.85 6.69
N SER A 150 0.17 -11.61 7.06
CA SER A 150 -0.76 -10.79 6.26
C SER A 150 -0.18 -10.43 4.89
N LYS A 151 1.13 -10.16 4.81
CA LYS A 151 1.80 -9.86 3.54
C LYS A 151 1.93 -11.09 2.65
N ALA A 152 2.22 -12.26 3.21
CA ALA A 152 2.20 -13.52 2.48
C ALA A 152 0.80 -13.85 1.94
N ALA A 153 -0.25 -13.66 2.75
CA ALA A 153 -1.63 -13.84 2.34
C ALA A 153 -2.02 -12.87 1.21
N GLN A 154 -1.62 -11.60 1.31
CA GLN A 154 -1.87 -10.58 0.28
C GLN A 154 -1.20 -10.98 -1.05
N THR A 155 0.06 -11.41 -1.02
CA THR A 155 0.79 -11.86 -2.22
C THR A 155 0.13 -13.08 -2.86
N ASN A 156 -0.28 -14.07 -2.09
CA ASN A 156 -1.00 -15.24 -2.61
C ASN A 156 -2.33 -14.84 -3.28
N MET A 157 -3.08 -13.90 -2.67
CA MET A 157 -4.30 -13.36 -3.26
C MET A 157 -4.01 -12.70 -4.62
N MET A 158 -2.93 -11.91 -4.74
CA MET A 158 -2.56 -11.27 -6.01
C MET A 158 -2.22 -12.30 -7.09
N GLN A 159 -1.49 -13.36 -6.74
CA GLN A 159 -1.18 -14.45 -7.67
C GLN A 159 -2.45 -15.12 -8.18
N SER A 160 -3.39 -15.46 -7.29
CA SER A 160 -4.68 -16.04 -7.66
C SER A 160 -5.50 -15.13 -8.57
N LEU A 161 -5.59 -13.83 -8.24
CA LEU A 161 -6.35 -12.86 -9.03
C LEU A 161 -5.70 -12.57 -10.40
N SER A 162 -4.38 -12.64 -10.51
CA SER A 162 -3.70 -12.45 -11.80
C SER A 162 -4.16 -13.46 -12.83
N LEU A 163 -4.35 -14.73 -12.43
CA LEU A 163 -4.85 -15.79 -13.29
C LEU A 163 -6.31 -15.58 -13.71
N GLN A 164 -7.13 -15.03 -12.80
CA GLN A 164 -8.56 -14.86 -13.03
C GLN A 164 -8.88 -13.62 -13.89
N LEU A 165 -8.08 -12.56 -13.79
CA LEU A 165 -8.38 -11.25 -14.37
C LEU A 165 -7.60 -10.95 -15.66
N ALA A 166 -6.60 -11.75 -15.99
CA ALA A 166 -5.74 -11.53 -17.17
C ALA A 166 -6.53 -11.43 -18.48
N LYS A 167 -7.53 -12.31 -18.67
CA LYS A 167 -8.40 -12.31 -19.86
C LYS A 167 -9.25 -11.04 -20.01
N ASP A 168 -9.46 -10.30 -18.93
CA ASP A 168 -10.22 -9.07 -18.91
C ASP A 168 -9.33 -7.82 -19.15
N GLY A 169 -8.05 -8.00 -19.52
CA GLY A 169 -7.07 -6.92 -19.76
C GLY A 169 -6.56 -6.27 -18.45
N ILE A 170 -6.77 -6.93 -17.30
CA ILE A 170 -6.38 -6.44 -15.98
C ILE A 170 -5.10 -7.15 -15.54
N THR A 171 -4.05 -6.37 -15.23
CA THR A 171 -2.83 -6.94 -14.64
C THR A 171 -2.86 -6.80 -13.12
N VAL A 172 -2.38 -7.83 -12.42
CA VAL A 172 -2.30 -7.86 -10.96
C VAL A 172 -0.88 -8.23 -10.58
N ASN A 173 -0.19 -7.34 -9.89
CA ASN A 173 1.21 -7.49 -9.54
C ASN A 173 1.47 -7.17 -8.06
N ASN A 174 2.56 -7.71 -7.54
CA ASN A 174 3.08 -7.42 -6.21
C ASN A 174 4.51 -6.90 -6.30
N VAL A 175 4.81 -5.81 -5.60
CA VAL A 175 6.16 -5.30 -5.40
C VAL A 175 6.50 -5.52 -3.93
N ALA A 176 7.55 -6.29 -3.65
CA ALA A 176 7.98 -6.65 -2.29
C ALA A 176 9.26 -5.87 -1.90
N PRO A 177 9.15 -4.63 -1.38
CA PRO A 177 10.30 -3.85 -0.99
C PRO A 177 11.06 -4.49 0.17
N GLY A 178 12.38 -4.31 0.16
CA GLY A 178 13.22 -4.48 1.33
C GLY A 178 13.10 -3.28 2.27
N VAL A 179 14.24 -2.84 2.82
CA VAL A 179 14.27 -1.63 3.64
C VAL A 179 14.32 -0.40 2.74
N ILE A 180 13.32 0.47 2.90
CA ILE A 180 13.22 1.76 2.21
C ILE A 180 13.29 2.87 3.24
N TYR A 181 14.08 3.91 2.98
CA TYR A 181 14.23 5.06 3.86
C TYR A 181 12.97 5.93 3.82
N THR A 182 12.14 5.78 4.84
CA THR A 182 10.85 6.47 4.99
C THR A 182 10.64 6.88 6.43
N ASP A 183 9.68 7.77 6.72
CA ASP A 183 9.31 8.18 8.08
C ASP A 183 9.14 6.99 9.05
N ARG A 184 8.71 5.83 8.52
CA ARG A 184 8.55 4.60 9.33
C ARG A 184 9.87 4.07 9.85
N ASN A 185 10.93 4.19 9.07
CA ASN A 185 12.23 3.58 9.34
C ASN A 185 13.27 4.58 9.87
N VAL A 186 13.03 5.89 9.74
CA VAL A 186 13.97 6.95 10.18
C VAL A 186 14.42 6.73 11.63
N LYS A 187 13.47 6.52 12.56
CA LYS A 187 13.81 6.34 13.98
C LYS A 187 14.71 5.10 14.21
N ALA A 188 14.45 4.00 13.54
CA ALA A 188 15.25 2.79 13.67
C ALA A 188 16.63 2.95 13.00
N LEU A 189 16.67 3.57 11.81
CA LEU A 189 17.91 3.80 11.07
C LEU A 189 18.75 4.96 11.62
N SER A 190 18.25 5.75 12.58
CA SER A 190 19.06 6.77 13.28
C SER A 190 20.02 6.18 14.32
N ASP A 191 19.84 4.92 14.72
CA ASP A 191 20.79 4.17 15.49
C ASP A 191 21.89 3.60 14.57
N PRO A 192 23.17 4.02 14.70
CA PRO A 192 24.24 3.61 13.80
C PRO A 192 24.53 2.10 13.80
N GLU A 193 24.40 1.44 14.94
CA GLU A 193 24.62 -0.01 15.04
C GLU A 193 23.51 -0.77 14.31
N TYR A 194 22.26 -0.35 14.54
CA TYR A 194 21.11 -0.95 13.85
C TYR A 194 21.18 -0.67 12.33
N ALA A 195 21.47 0.57 11.92
CA ALA A 195 21.62 0.93 10.53
C ALA A 195 22.71 0.10 9.84
N LYS A 196 23.88 -0.06 10.49
CA LYS A 196 24.94 -0.92 9.98
C LYS A 196 24.49 -2.37 9.84
N LYS A 197 23.86 -2.95 10.86
CA LYS A 197 23.33 -4.32 10.82
C LYS A 197 22.33 -4.51 9.67
N VAL A 198 21.48 -3.51 9.43
CA VAL A 198 20.51 -3.52 8.32
C VAL A 198 21.25 -3.50 6.98
N THR A 199 22.17 -2.57 6.76
CA THR A 199 22.91 -2.45 5.48
C THR A 199 23.76 -3.67 5.20
N ASP A 200 24.42 -4.23 6.22
CA ASP A 200 25.23 -5.47 6.10
C ASP A 200 24.35 -6.68 5.70
N SER A 201 23.05 -6.65 6.00
CA SER A 201 22.10 -7.71 5.62
C SER A 201 21.56 -7.58 4.20
N ILE A 202 21.80 -6.45 3.53
CA ILE A 202 21.34 -6.15 2.17
C ILE A 202 22.51 -6.43 1.20
N PRO A 203 22.37 -7.32 0.22
CA PRO A 203 23.49 -7.69 -0.67
C PRO A 203 24.17 -6.53 -1.40
N VAL A 204 23.40 -5.47 -1.75
CA VAL A 204 23.94 -4.26 -2.39
C VAL A 204 24.54 -3.25 -1.40
N GLY A 205 24.43 -3.49 -0.07
CA GLY A 205 25.06 -2.68 0.97
C GLY A 205 24.37 -1.34 1.29
N PHE A 206 23.18 -1.09 0.77
CA PHE A 206 22.40 0.12 1.07
C PHE A 206 20.88 -0.15 1.03
N TYR A 207 20.11 0.66 1.72
CA TYR A 207 18.63 0.65 1.66
C TYR A 207 18.15 1.59 0.53
N GLY A 208 16.95 1.32 0.01
CA GLY A 208 16.37 2.11 -1.07
C GLY A 208 15.72 3.42 -0.59
N GLU A 209 15.48 4.31 -1.54
CA GLU A 209 14.67 5.51 -1.35
C GLU A 209 13.28 5.29 -1.96
N PRO A 210 12.24 6.09 -1.58
CA PRO A 210 10.88 5.92 -2.08
C PRO A 210 10.69 6.17 -3.58
N GLU A 211 11.56 7.01 -4.19
CA GLU A 211 11.61 7.33 -5.62
C GLU A 211 12.30 6.22 -6.41
#